data_0de940d0fb1655504d81a6a20610da59
#
_entry.id   0de940d0fb1655504d81a6a20610da59
#
_cell.length_a   1.000
_cell.length_b   1.000
_cell.length_c   1.000
_cell.angle_alpha   90.00
_cell.angle_beta   90.00
_cell.angle_gamma   90.00
#
_symmetry.space_group_name_H-M   'P 1'
#
loop_
_entity.id
_entity.type
_entity.pdbx_description
1 polymer ?
#
loop_
_entity_poly.entity_id
_entity_poly.type
_entity_poly.pdbx_seq_one_letter_code
_entity_poly.pdbx_strand_id
1 'polypeptide(L)'
;MLNSVRYGLLTSGLLFGAMAHAAPAGDLPLMPWPAHVERPQSPGALVLNNQLTLNVTGDVPGDAVGRWRERIARQTGWTLQPQMAPVNTPTIHVVVAKKVPAIPRPDSDESYQLKVTAEGVTLKANTRFGALRGMETLLQLMHNGAENTAIPYVTIDDAPRFPWRGLLLDSARHFIPLEAIKRQIDGMAAAKLNVFHWHLTDDQGWRFASTRYPKLQQKASDGLFYTQAQMKEVVRYAADRGIRVVPEIDMPGHASAIAVAYPELMSAPGPYDMERHWGVLKPVLDPSKETTYAFAEAMIAELAAIFPDPYLHIGGDEVDDSQWKANPTIQAFMREKGLADSHALQA
;
A
#
# COMPACT_ATOMS: atom_id res chain seq x y z
N MET A 1 79.19 42.71 -14.77
CA MET A 1 78.69 42.40 -13.42
C MET A 1 77.16 42.19 -13.55
N LEU A 2 76.73 40.95 -13.62
CA LEU A 2 75.31 40.60 -13.71
C LEU A 2 74.94 39.87 -12.43
N ASN A 3 74.05 40.51 -11.61
CA ASN A 3 73.48 39.89 -10.41
C ASN A 3 72.27 39.01 -10.82
N SER A 4 72.36 37.73 -10.58
CA SER A 4 71.26 36.75 -10.74
C SER A 4 70.46 36.70 -9.41
N VAL A 5 69.22 37.14 -9.49
CA VAL A 5 68.20 36.98 -8.39
C VAL A 5 67.53 35.61 -8.57
N ARG A 6 67.71 34.70 -7.61
CA ARG A 6 66.95 33.41 -7.51
C ARG A 6 65.64 33.62 -6.79
N TYR A 7 64.55 33.39 -7.50
CA TYR A 7 63.20 33.28 -6.87
C TYR A 7 63.01 31.86 -6.39
N GLY A 8 62.87 31.70 -5.09
CA GLY A 8 62.43 30.44 -4.49
C GLY A 8 60.89 30.37 -4.51
N LEU A 9 60.34 29.38 -5.21
CA LEU A 9 58.91 29.04 -5.12
C LEU A 9 58.69 28.25 -3.84
N LEU A 10 57.98 28.86 -2.90
CA LEU A 10 57.35 28.19 -1.73
C LEU A 10 56.00 27.61 -2.22
N THR A 11 55.94 26.34 -2.45
CA THR A 11 54.67 25.60 -2.65
C THR A 11 54.01 25.32 -1.28
N SER A 12 53.09 26.17 -0.88
CA SER A 12 52.21 25.88 0.24
C SER A 12 51.17 24.85 -0.18
N GLY A 13 51.38 23.61 0.21
CA GLY A 13 50.38 22.56 0.07
C GLY A 13 49.18 22.85 0.99
N LEU A 14 48.08 23.33 0.41
CA LEU A 14 46.78 23.38 1.07
C LEU A 14 46.24 21.96 1.19
N LEU A 15 46.35 21.36 2.38
CA LEU A 15 45.60 20.21 2.78
C LEU A 15 44.10 20.63 2.86
N PHE A 16 43.35 20.37 1.82
CA PHE A 16 41.90 20.36 1.92
C PHE A 16 41.48 19.14 2.74
N GLY A 17 41.36 19.33 4.05
CA GLY A 17 40.61 18.43 4.90
C GLY A 17 39.16 18.43 4.42
N ALA A 18 38.68 17.29 3.92
CA ALA A 18 37.27 17.10 3.65
C ALA A 18 36.49 17.33 4.95
N MET A 19 35.92 18.51 5.11
CA MET A 19 34.90 18.74 6.15
C MET A 19 33.70 17.90 5.77
N ALA A 20 33.52 16.78 6.47
CA ALA A 20 32.26 16.07 6.48
C ALA A 20 31.21 17.10 6.92
N HIS A 21 30.32 17.46 6.01
CA HIS A 21 29.18 18.30 6.37
C HIS A 21 28.33 17.48 7.35
N ALA A 22 28.42 17.83 8.64
CA ALA A 22 27.48 17.32 9.62
C ALA A 22 26.09 17.67 9.12
N ALA A 23 25.20 16.67 9.01
CA ALA A 23 23.80 16.93 8.77
C ALA A 23 23.32 17.97 9.79
N PRO A 24 22.51 18.96 9.37
CA PRO A 24 22.05 19.99 10.30
C PRO A 24 21.42 19.33 11.52
N ALA A 25 21.60 19.91 12.70
CA ALA A 25 21.02 19.46 13.97
C ALA A 25 19.48 19.70 13.99
N GLY A 26 18.81 19.44 12.88
CA GLY A 26 17.38 19.49 12.68
C GLY A 26 16.72 18.13 12.89
N ASP A 27 15.40 18.12 12.82
CA ASP A 27 14.62 16.89 12.88
C ASP A 27 14.97 15.95 11.73
N LEU A 28 14.96 14.64 12.03
CA LEU A 28 15.16 13.62 10.99
C LEU A 28 13.97 13.66 10.03
N PRO A 29 14.16 13.45 8.71
CA PRO A 29 13.08 13.46 7.72
C PRO A 29 12.26 12.16 7.75
N LEU A 30 11.74 11.80 8.92
CA LEU A 30 11.02 10.55 9.14
C LEU A 30 9.51 10.76 9.18
N MET A 31 8.79 9.98 8.40
CA MET A 31 7.33 9.96 8.39
C MET A 31 6.82 8.53 8.18
N PRO A 32 5.97 8.01 9.07
CA PRO A 32 5.64 8.55 10.40
C PRO A 32 6.87 8.59 11.30
N TRP A 33 6.80 9.42 12.37
CA TRP A 33 7.87 9.45 13.38
C TRP A 33 7.90 8.13 14.13
N PRO A 34 9.08 7.49 14.28
CA PRO A 34 9.21 6.21 14.99
C PRO A 34 8.87 6.31 16.48
N ALA A 35 8.50 5.18 17.08
CA ALA A 35 8.14 5.11 18.49
C ALA A 35 9.27 5.55 19.41
N HIS A 36 10.50 5.16 19.09
CA HIS A 36 11.69 5.56 19.85
C HIS A 36 12.86 5.88 18.91
N VAL A 37 13.49 7.04 19.12
CA VAL A 37 14.65 7.52 18.36
C VAL A 37 15.70 8.04 19.33
N GLU A 38 16.88 7.44 19.27
CA GLU A 38 18.04 7.84 20.07
C GLU A 38 19.18 8.32 19.16
N ARG A 39 19.73 9.50 19.44
CA ARG A 39 20.90 10.05 18.77
C ARG A 39 22.12 9.98 19.69
N PRO A 40 23.32 9.65 19.17
CA PRO A 40 24.52 9.69 19.98
C PRO A 40 24.84 11.12 20.40
N GLN A 41 25.49 11.28 21.55
CA GLN A 41 25.94 12.59 22.06
C GLN A 41 26.89 13.30 21.08
N SER A 42 27.73 12.54 20.39
CA SER A 42 28.60 13.06 19.34
C SER A 42 27.92 12.88 17.99
N PRO A 43 27.47 13.96 17.34
CA PRO A 43 26.85 13.89 16.02
C PRO A 43 27.81 13.31 14.99
N GLY A 44 27.29 12.50 14.06
CA GLY A 44 28.06 11.95 12.96
C GLY A 44 27.12 11.34 11.91
N ALA A 45 27.68 10.98 10.77
CA ALA A 45 26.96 10.34 9.72
C ALA A 45 27.80 9.26 9.05
N LEU A 46 27.17 8.18 8.64
CA LEU A 46 27.75 7.17 7.76
C LEU A 46 27.71 7.70 6.33
N VAL A 47 28.86 7.93 5.73
CA VAL A 47 28.97 8.32 4.33
C VAL A 47 28.90 7.07 3.47
N LEU A 48 27.97 7.06 2.54
CA LEU A 48 27.77 6.00 1.58
C LEU A 48 28.41 6.34 0.23
N ASN A 49 28.73 5.32 -0.54
CA ASN A 49 29.22 5.43 -1.90
C ASN A 49 28.61 4.30 -2.76
N ASN A 50 28.93 4.27 -4.05
CA ASN A 50 28.45 3.28 -5.01
C ASN A 50 28.92 1.83 -4.76
N GLN A 51 29.83 1.61 -3.81
CA GLN A 51 30.27 0.29 -3.38
C GLN A 51 29.43 -0.26 -2.21
N LEU A 52 28.35 0.45 -1.81
CA LEU A 52 27.43 0.02 -0.78
C LEU A 52 26.97 -1.42 -1.00
N THR A 53 27.08 -2.26 0.03
CA THR A 53 26.57 -3.62 0.00
C THR A 53 25.31 -3.77 0.83
N LEU A 54 24.42 -4.63 0.36
CA LEU A 54 23.18 -5.00 1.06
C LEU A 54 23.20 -6.51 1.31
N ASN A 55 23.40 -6.89 2.56
CA ASN A 55 23.39 -8.28 3.02
C ASN A 55 22.09 -8.58 3.75
N VAL A 56 21.36 -9.57 3.28
CA VAL A 56 20.07 -9.97 3.86
C VAL A 56 20.18 -11.40 4.38
N THR A 57 19.80 -11.59 5.63
CA THR A 57 19.71 -12.90 6.28
C THR A 57 18.27 -13.13 6.76
N GLY A 58 17.72 -14.29 6.46
CA GLY A 58 16.36 -14.66 6.82
C GLY A 58 15.36 -14.45 5.70
N ASP A 59 14.09 -14.45 6.06
CA ASP A 59 12.96 -14.47 5.12
C ASP A 59 12.48 -13.07 4.76
N VAL A 60 12.77 -12.61 3.54
CA VAL A 60 12.22 -11.37 2.96
C VAL A 60 11.35 -11.68 1.74
N PRO A 61 10.37 -10.82 1.40
CA PRO A 61 9.50 -11.09 0.27
C PRO A 61 10.26 -11.08 -1.07
N GLY A 62 10.05 -12.10 -1.87
CA GLY A 62 10.42 -12.23 -3.28
C GLY A 62 11.57 -11.35 -3.75
N ASP A 63 11.25 -10.30 -4.50
CA ASP A 63 12.22 -9.35 -5.04
C ASP A 63 12.43 -8.09 -4.16
N ALA A 64 12.22 -8.17 -2.85
CA ALA A 64 12.39 -7.00 -1.96
C ALA A 64 13.82 -6.43 -2.04
N VAL A 65 14.84 -7.28 -2.12
CA VAL A 65 16.24 -6.86 -2.23
C VAL A 65 16.48 -6.10 -3.52
N GLY A 66 15.95 -6.57 -4.65
CA GLY A 66 16.00 -5.88 -5.94
C GLY A 66 15.33 -4.51 -5.86
N ARG A 67 14.12 -4.44 -5.34
CA ARG A 67 13.39 -3.18 -5.15
C ARG A 67 14.13 -2.18 -4.25
N TRP A 68 14.75 -2.63 -3.15
CA TRP A 68 15.54 -1.75 -2.28
C TRP A 68 16.77 -1.21 -3.02
N ARG A 69 17.48 -2.05 -3.77
CA ARG A 69 18.60 -1.60 -4.61
C ARG A 69 18.17 -0.57 -5.66
N GLU A 70 17.09 -0.82 -6.35
CA GLU A 70 16.55 0.13 -7.34
C GLU A 70 16.14 1.46 -6.70
N ARG A 71 15.55 1.43 -5.51
CA ARG A 71 15.18 2.65 -4.79
C ARG A 71 16.39 3.43 -4.33
N ILE A 72 17.41 2.76 -3.79
CA ILE A 72 18.69 3.39 -3.46
C ILE A 72 19.32 3.98 -4.72
N ALA A 73 19.39 3.23 -5.81
CA ALA A 73 19.95 3.70 -7.08
C ALA A 73 19.22 4.94 -7.62
N ARG A 74 17.89 4.92 -7.61
CA ARG A 74 17.08 6.09 -8.04
C ARG A 74 17.26 7.30 -7.14
N GLN A 75 17.40 7.09 -5.84
CA GLN A 75 17.54 8.17 -4.87
C GLN A 75 18.94 8.79 -4.90
N THR A 76 19.98 7.99 -5.16
CA THR A 76 21.39 8.42 -5.14
C THR A 76 21.99 8.69 -6.51
N GLY A 77 21.37 8.20 -7.58
CA GLY A 77 21.93 8.21 -8.94
C GLY A 77 23.01 7.16 -9.16
N TRP A 78 23.25 6.24 -8.22
CA TRP A 78 24.30 5.24 -8.31
C TRP A 78 23.87 3.97 -9.04
N THR A 79 24.82 3.36 -9.78
CA THR A 79 24.69 1.98 -10.21
C THR A 79 25.29 1.07 -9.13
N LEU A 80 24.43 0.41 -8.35
CA LEU A 80 24.89 -0.52 -7.32
C LEU A 80 25.36 -1.82 -7.97
N GLN A 81 26.63 -2.19 -7.76
CA GLN A 81 27.17 -3.44 -8.27
C GLN A 81 26.57 -4.65 -7.52
N PRO A 82 26.31 -5.78 -8.20
CA PRO A 82 25.65 -6.92 -7.58
C PRO A 82 26.46 -7.62 -6.50
N GLN A 83 27.78 -7.53 -6.47
CA GLN A 83 28.59 -8.28 -5.52
C GLN A 83 30.07 -7.93 -5.42
N MET A 84 30.66 -8.32 -4.28
CA MET A 84 32.06 -8.28 -3.82
C MET A 84 32.54 -6.88 -3.46
N ALA A 85 32.08 -6.44 -2.28
CA ALA A 85 32.62 -5.24 -1.66
C ALA A 85 34.10 -5.47 -1.28
N PRO A 86 34.99 -4.52 -1.57
CA PRO A 86 36.30 -4.47 -0.93
C PRO A 86 36.17 -4.47 0.61
N VAL A 87 37.15 -4.94 1.31
CA VAL A 87 37.25 -4.83 2.77
C VAL A 87 37.09 -3.34 3.15
N ASN A 88 36.19 -3.03 4.12
CA ASN A 88 35.88 -1.69 4.60
C ASN A 88 34.83 -0.88 3.79
N THR A 89 33.98 -1.50 2.97
CA THR A 89 32.85 -0.81 2.38
C THR A 89 31.66 -0.70 3.34
N PRO A 90 30.90 0.42 3.31
CA PRO A 90 29.68 0.55 4.08
C PRO A 90 28.70 -0.57 3.73
N THR A 91 28.21 -1.28 4.74
CA THR A 91 27.31 -2.42 4.57
C THR A 91 26.01 -2.20 5.30
N ILE A 92 24.89 -2.49 4.62
CA ILE A 92 23.59 -2.60 5.24
C ILE A 92 23.32 -4.08 5.51
N HIS A 93 23.19 -4.43 6.78
CA HIS A 93 22.83 -5.77 7.23
C HIS A 93 21.35 -5.79 7.63
N VAL A 94 20.56 -6.59 6.92
CA VAL A 94 19.14 -6.85 7.24
C VAL A 94 19.02 -8.26 7.78
N VAL A 95 18.49 -8.41 8.99
CA VAL A 95 18.31 -9.68 9.67
C VAL A 95 16.85 -9.89 10.03
N VAL A 96 16.23 -10.94 9.47
CA VAL A 96 14.86 -11.35 9.75
C VAL A 96 14.88 -12.65 10.55
N ALA A 97 14.34 -12.61 11.78
CA ALA A 97 14.47 -13.71 12.72
C ALA A 97 13.54 -14.89 12.42
N LYS A 98 12.33 -14.63 11.94
CA LYS A 98 11.28 -15.63 11.80
C LYS A 98 10.73 -15.67 10.37
N LYS A 99 10.45 -16.86 9.87
CA LYS A 99 9.65 -17.05 8.67
C LYS A 99 8.17 -16.98 9.05
N VAL A 100 7.40 -16.18 8.33
CA VAL A 100 5.96 -16.02 8.51
C VAL A 100 5.22 -16.17 7.17
N PRO A 101 3.90 -16.37 7.15
CA PRO A 101 3.13 -16.41 5.90
C PRO A 101 3.38 -15.18 5.03
N ALA A 102 3.37 -15.38 3.71
CA ALA A 102 3.64 -14.30 2.75
C ALA A 102 2.55 -13.22 2.77
N ILE A 103 1.30 -13.61 2.95
CA ILE A 103 0.16 -12.70 3.05
C ILE A 103 0.13 -12.08 4.46
N PRO A 104 0.20 -10.75 4.59
CA PRO A 104 0.11 -10.10 5.87
C PRO A 104 -1.31 -10.27 6.47
N ARG A 105 -1.38 -10.27 7.79
CA ARG A 105 -2.61 -10.40 8.58
C ARG A 105 -2.80 -9.16 9.46
N PRO A 106 -3.99 -8.94 10.05
CA PRO A 106 -4.23 -7.81 10.95
C PRO A 106 -3.27 -7.73 12.15
N ASP A 107 -2.80 -8.89 12.60
CA ASP A 107 -1.90 -9.08 13.75
C ASP A 107 -0.42 -9.28 13.35
N SER A 108 -0.07 -9.04 12.09
CA SER A 108 1.32 -9.17 11.61
C SER A 108 2.25 -8.23 12.37
N ASP A 109 3.36 -8.77 12.88
CA ASP A 109 4.41 -7.99 13.54
C ASP A 109 5.18 -7.16 12.51
N GLU A 110 5.07 -5.84 12.62
CA GLU A 110 5.76 -4.86 11.78
C GLU A 110 6.89 -4.14 12.53
N SER A 111 7.27 -4.62 13.72
CA SER A 111 8.32 -4.01 14.53
C SER A 111 9.71 -4.23 13.95
N TYR A 112 10.61 -3.28 14.19
CA TYR A 112 12.01 -3.36 13.78
C TYR A 112 12.92 -2.52 14.67
N GLN A 113 14.22 -2.86 14.64
CA GLN A 113 15.31 -2.09 15.20
C GLN A 113 16.26 -1.69 14.07
N LEU A 114 16.59 -0.40 13.98
CA LEU A 114 17.53 0.15 13.03
C LEU A 114 18.65 0.86 13.76
N LYS A 115 19.89 0.47 13.48
CA LYS A 115 21.07 1.11 14.06
C LYS A 115 22.03 1.55 12.94
N VAL A 116 22.40 2.82 12.96
CA VAL A 116 23.39 3.41 12.04
C VAL A 116 24.57 3.88 12.86
N THR A 117 25.77 3.39 12.52
CA THR A 117 27.04 3.74 13.18
C THR A 117 28.12 4.00 12.13
N ALA A 118 29.35 4.30 12.57
CA ALA A 118 30.49 4.45 11.68
C ALA A 118 30.85 3.16 10.93
N GLU A 119 30.52 2.00 11.52
CA GLU A 119 30.81 0.68 10.97
C GLU A 119 29.79 0.22 9.92
N GLY A 120 28.62 0.84 9.89
CA GLY A 120 27.56 0.47 8.94
C GLY A 120 26.15 0.58 9.50
N VAL A 121 25.21 -0.07 8.81
CA VAL A 121 23.79 -0.13 9.14
C VAL A 121 23.40 -1.55 9.53
N THR A 122 22.69 -1.70 10.64
CA THR A 122 22.06 -2.95 11.04
C THR A 122 20.55 -2.74 11.19
N LEU A 123 19.76 -3.46 10.42
CA LEU A 123 18.30 -3.55 10.53
C LEU A 123 17.92 -4.94 11.01
N LYS A 124 17.29 -5.04 12.17
CA LYS A 124 16.76 -6.28 12.73
C LYS A 124 15.25 -6.22 12.80
N ALA A 125 14.59 -7.29 12.39
CA ALA A 125 13.14 -7.44 12.51
C ALA A 125 12.78 -8.89 12.86
N ASN A 126 11.69 -9.08 13.58
CA ASN A 126 11.16 -10.42 13.84
C ASN A 126 10.63 -11.05 12.56
N THR A 127 9.97 -10.26 11.71
CA THR A 127 9.29 -10.71 10.50
C THR A 127 9.74 -9.93 9.27
N ARG A 128 9.41 -10.46 8.09
CA ARG A 128 9.58 -9.77 6.82
C ARG A 128 8.89 -8.41 6.77
N PHE A 129 7.76 -8.26 7.47
CA PHE A 129 6.98 -7.02 7.46
C PHE A 129 7.71 -5.91 8.22
N GLY A 130 8.29 -6.22 9.39
CA GLY A 130 9.16 -5.28 10.10
C GLY A 130 10.38 -4.87 9.27
N ALA A 131 11.01 -5.82 8.57
CA ALA A 131 12.13 -5.50 7.68
C ALA A 131 11.74 -4.55 6.55
N LEU A 132 10.55 -4.72 5.95
CA LEU A 132 10.03 -3.79 4.94
C LEU A 132 9.87 -2.37 5.51
N ARG A 133 9.27 -2.22 6.72
CA ARG A 133 9.10 -0.90 7.36
C ARG A 133 10.43 -0.26 7.73
N GLY A 134 11.37 -1.05 8.27
CA GLY A 134 12.70 -0.56 8.62
C GLY A 134 13.51 -0.09 7.42
N MET A 135 13.40 -0.77 6.27
CA MET A 135 14.04 -0.31 5.03
C MET A 135 13.46 1.01 4.51
N GLU A 136 12.15 1.22 4.64
CA GLU A 136 11.56 2.53 4.29
C GLU A 136 12.09 3.64 5.21
N THR A 137 12.24 3.36 6.50
CA THR A 137 12.89 4.30 7.44
C THR A 137 14.34 4.59 7.04
N LEU A 138 15.10 3.57 6.69
CA LEU A 138 16.48 3.76 6.23
C LEU A 138 16.55 4.61 4.96
N LEU A 139 15.67 4.38 4.00
CA LEU A 139 15.60 5.18 2.77
C LEU A 139 15.25 6.64 3.04
N GLN A 140 14.37 6.91 4.02
CA GLN A 140 14.05 8.27 4.45
C GLN A 140 15.23 8.98 5.13
N LEU A 141 16.08 8.25 5.82
CA LEU A 141 17.29 8.79 6.47
C LEU A 141 18.41 9.13 5.50
N MET A 142 18.38 8.63 4.26
CA MET A 142 19.41 8.91 3.26
C MET A 142 19.32 10.35 2.78
N HIS A 143 20.33 11.15 3.10
CA HIS A 143 20.48 12.51 2.62
C HIS A 143 21.44 12.57 1.44
N ASN A 144 20.98 13.08 0.32
CA ASN A 144 21.81 13.30 -0.84
C ASN A 144 22.44 14.71 -0.75
N GLY A 145 23.75 14.76 -0.53
CA GLY A 145 24.55 15.96 -0.73
C GLY A 145 25.05 16.06 -2.18
N ALA A 146 25.69 17.15 -2.52
CA ALA A 146 26.21 17.37 -3.86
C ALA A 146 27.27 16.32 -4.30
N GLU A 147 28.00 15.74 -3.36
CA GLU A 147 29.09 14.79 -3.65
C GLU A 147 28.89 13.42 -2.99
N ASN A 148 28.09 13.32 -1.93
CA ASN A 148 27.94 12.10 -1.13
C ASN A 148 26.53 11.93 -0.59
N THR A 149 26.09 10.70 -0.44
CA THR A 149 24.91 10.33 0.35
C THR A 149 25.35 9.98 1.75
N ALA A 150 24.70 10.53 2.75
CA ALA A 150 25.01 10.27 4.15
C ALA A 150 23.76 9.86 4.94
N ILE A 151 23.96 9.01 5.94
CA ILE A 151 22.92 8.62 6.90
C ILE A 151 23.38 9.03 8.30
N PRO A 152 22.61 9.85 9.03
CA PRO A 152 23.00 10.27 10.39
C PRO A 152 23.08 9.05 11.32
N TYR A 153 24.01 9.07 12.26
CA TYR A 153 24.08 8.06 13.32
C TYR A 153 22.82 8.13 14.17
N VAL A 154 22.16 7.01 14.32
CA VAL A 154 20.87 6.91 15.02
C VAL A 154 20.60 5.48 15.44
N THR A 155 19.90 5.31 16.55
CA THR A 155 19.25 4.05 16.93
C THR A 155 17.75 4.30 16.96
N ILE A 156 16.99 3.42 16.29
CA ILE A 156 15.54 3.48 16.19
C ILE A 156 14.98 2.14 16.61
N ASP A 157 14.04 2.17 17.56
CA ASP A 157 13.16 1.05 17.87
C ASP A 157 11.74 1.48 17.50
N ASP A 158 11.11 0.76 16.59
CA ASP A 158 9.82 1.16 16.04
C ASP A 158 8.84 0.01 15.91
N ALA A 159 7.59 0.34 16.15
CA ALA A 159 6.42 -0.48 15.87
C ALA A 159 5.24 0.44 15.55
N PRO A 160 4.38 0.09 14.60
CA PRO A 160 3.25 0.93 14.26
C PRO A 160 2.31 1.13 15.47
N ARG A 161 1.96 2.39 15.76
CA ARG A 161 0.97 2.72 16.79
C ARG A 161 -0.45 2.32 16.37
N PHE A 162 -0.75 2.40 15.06
CA PHE A 162 -2.03 1.99 14.49
C PHE A 162 -1.84 0.73 13.66
N PRO A 163 -2.53 -0.39 13.99
CA PRO A 163 -2.41 -1.64 13.24
C PRO A 163 -3.09 -1.59 11.87
N TRP A 164 -4.02 -0.65 11.66
CA TRP A 164 -4.71 -0.42 10.39
C TRP A 164 -4.37 0.96 9.84
N ARG A 165 -3.64 0.99 8.73
CA ARG A 165 -3.21 2.22 8.04
C ARG A 165 -3.57 2.07 6.57
N GLY A 166 -4.82 2.43 6.26
CA GLY A 166 -5.44 2.17 4.97
C GLY A 166 -5.46 3.36 4.02
N LEU A 167 -5.62 3.03 2.74
CA LEU A 167 -6.00 3.95 1.68
C LEU A 167 -7.05 3.26 0.82
N LEU A 168 -8.17 3.96 0.59
CA LEU A 168 -9.22 3.54 -0.33
C LEU A 168 -8.90 4.05 -1.74
N LEU A 169 -9.05 3.17 -2.74
CA LEU A 169 -9.01 3.54 -4.15
C LEU A 169 -10.31 3.13 -4.81
N ASP A 170 -11.04 4.11 -5.32
CA ASP A 170 -12.27 3.91 -6.06
C ASP A 170 -11.97 3.65 -7.55
N SER A 171 -12.14 2.41 -7.95
CA SER A 171 -12.02 1.99 -9.34
C SER A 171 -13.37 1.90 -10.06
N ALA A 172 -14.48 2.03 -9.32
CA ALA A 172 -15.82 1.89 -9.85
C ALA A 172 -16.26 3.16 -10.58
N ARG A 173 -16.13 4.34 -9.94
CA ARG A 173 -16.49 5.63 -10.57
C ARG A 173 -15.57 5.92 -11.75
N HIS A 174 -14.27 5.64 -11.62
CA HIS A 174 -13.29 5.69 -12.71
C HIS A 174 -12.44 4.44 -12.74
N PHE A 175 -12.41 3.74 -13.87
CA PHE A 175 -11.54 2.57 -14.02
C PHE A 175 -10.07 2.96 -13.90
N ILE A 176 -9.35 2.30 -13.00
CA ILE A 176 -7.93 2.53 -12.77
C ILE A 176 -7.13 1.39 -13.40
N PRO A 177 -6.25 1.65 -14.39
CA PRO A 177 -5.41 0.61 -14.99
C PRO A 177 -4.52 -0.09 -13.97
N LEU A 178 -4.27 -1.39 -14.18
CA LEU A 178 -3.53 -2.24 -13.25
C LEU A 178 -2.16 -1.65 -12.84
N GLU A 179 -1.44 -1.07 -13.80
CA GLU A 179 -0.14 -0.45 -13.54
C GLU A 179 -0.24 0.82 -12.66
N ALA A 180 -1.37 1.52 -12.71
CA ALA A 180 -1.61 2.65 -11.81
C ALA A 180 -1.91 2.16 -10.39
N ILE A 181 -2.66 1.06 -10.23
CA ILE A 181 -2.88 0.41 -8.93
C ILE A 181 -1.56 -0.04 -8.33
N LYS A 182 -0.69 -0.68 -9.10
CA LYS A 182 0.64 -1.10 -8.63
C LYS A 182 1.49 0.09 -8.17
N ARG A 183 1.50 1.20 -8.93
CA ARG A 183 2.19 2.43 -8.49
C ARG A 183 1.60 3.02 -7.20
N GLN A 184 0.27 2.96 -7.03
CA GLN A 184 -0.38 3.37 -5.79
C GLN A 184 0.09 2.50 -4.61
N ILE A 185 0.16 1.18 -4.79
CA ILE A 185 0.66 0.23 -3.79
C ILE A 185 2.14 0.50 -3.46
N ASP A 186 2.97 0.86 -4.45
CA ASP A 186 4.36 1.29 -4.23
C ASP A 186 4.44 2.56 -3.36
N GLY A 187 3.58 3.54 -3.63
CA GLY A 187 3.46 4.76 -2.82
C GLY A 187 2.99 4.46 -1.39
N MET A 188 2.04 3.55 -1.23
CA MET A 188 1.57 3.08 0.07
C MET A 188 2.70 2.41 0.87
N ALA A 189 3.49 1.56 0.24
CA ALA A 189 4.65 0.92 0.88
C ALA A 189 5.65 1.96 1.37
N ALA A 190 5.98 2.96 0.54
CA ALA A 190 6.89 4.04 0.90
C ALA A 190 6.39 4.89 2.08
N ALA A 191 5.08 5.08 2.19
CA ALA A 191 4.40 5.76 3.30
C ALA A 191 4.12 4.82 4.50
N LYS A 192 4.55 3.56 4.45
CA LYS A 192 4.32 2.53 5.49
C LYS A 192 2.84 2.23 5.76
N LEU A 193 1.95 2.48 4.78
CA LEU A 193 0.56 2.02 4.83
C LEU A 193 0.52 0.49 4.64
N ASN A 194 -0.50 -0.17 5.23
CA ASN A 194 -0.56 -1.63 5.24
C ASN A 194 -1.92 -2.21 4.82
N VAL A 195 -2.89 -1.38 4.47
CA VAL A 195 -4.22 -1.83 4.00
C VAL A 195 -4.61 -1.07 2.74
N PHE A 196 -4.75 -1.78 1.64
CA PHE A 196 -5.32 -1.29 0.39
C PHE A 196 -6.80 -1.67 0.36
N HIS A 197 -7.68 -0.68 0.56
CA HIS A 197 -9.11 -0.83 0.42
C HIS A 197 -9.47 -0.57 -1.04
N TRP A 198 -9.95 -1.61 -1.73
CA TRP A 198 -10.21 -1.56 -3.15
C TRP A 198 -11.71 -1.58 -3.44
N HIS A 199 -12.26 -0.40 -3.73
CA HIS A 199 -13.66 -0.23 -4.08
C HIS A 199 -13.87 -0.64 -5.54
N LEU A 200 -14.52 -1.79 -5.74
CA LEU A 200 -14.59 -2.48 -7.03
C LEU A 200 -15.92 -2.28 -7.76
N THR A 201 -16.98 -1.89 -7.05
CA THR A 201 -18.31 -1.79 -7.64
C THR A 201 -19.08 -0.60 -7.09
N ASP A 202 -19.81 0.07 -7.97
CA ASP A 202 -20.68 1.18 -7.65
C ASP A 202 -21.69 1.43 -8.78
N ASP A 203 -22.51 2.47 -8.70
CA ASP A 203 -23.51 2.84 -9.69
C ASP A 203 -22.94 3.01 -11.11
N GLN A 204 -21.71 3.58 -11.22
CA GLN A 204 -21.07 3.92 -12.48
C GLN A 204 -20.28 2.77 -13.10
N GLY A 205 -20.08 1.67 -12.38
CA GLY A 205 -19.39 0.55 -12.95
C GLY A 205 -19.15 -0.64 -12.02
N TRP A 206 -19.27 -1.79 -12.62
CA TRP A 206 -18.89 -3.08 -12.03
C TRP A 206 -17.51 -3.51 -12.51
N ARG A 207 -16.47 -3.49 -11.64
CA ARG A 207 -15.09 -3.73 -12.06
C ARG A 207 -14.56 -5.12 -11.70
N PHE A 208 -15.37 -5.95 -11.11
CA PHE A 208 -15.05 -7.33 -10.73
C PHE A 208 -15.60 -8.34 -11.75
N ALA A 209 -14.75 -9.19 -12.34
CA ALA A 209 -15.19 -10.24 -13.26
C ALA A 209 -15.77 -11.43 -12.48
N SER A 210 -17.09 -11.50 -12.39
CA SER A 210 -17.82 -12.62 -11.81
C SER A 210 -17.97 -13.76 -12.81
N THR A 211 -17.74 -15.00 -12.38
CA THR A 211 -17.99 -16.21 -13.16
C THR A 211 -19.44 -16.69 -13.04
N ARG A 212 -20.08 -16.45 -11.89
CA ARG A 212 -21.47 -16.85 -11.64
C ARG A 212 -22.47 -15.85 -12.23
N TYR A 213 -22.12 -14.58 -12.28
CA TYR A 213 -22.97 -13.49 -12.76
C TYR A 213 -22.28 -12.69 -13.89
N PRO A 214 -21.99 -13.31 -15.04
CA PRO A 214 -21.15 -12.70 -16.08
C PRO A 214 -21.76 -11.47 -16.76
N LYS A 215 -23.08 -11.25 -16.68
CA LYS A 215 -23.71 -10.04 -17.23
C LYS A 215 -23.22 -8.78 -16.52
N LEU A 216 -22.72 -8.86 -15.26
CA LEU A 216 -22.18 -7.71 -14.53
C LEU A 216 -21.06 -7.04 -15.33
N GLN A 217 -19.98 -7.76 -15.64
CA GLN A 217 -18.90 -7.19 -16.42
C GLN A 217 -19.25 -7.04 -17.91
N GLN A 218 -20.20 -7.79 -18.44
CA GLN A 218 -20.59 -7.69 -19.85
C GLN A 218 -21.45 -6.47 -20.15
N LYS A 219 -22.32 -6.05 -19.21
CA LYS A 219 -23.32 -4.99 -19.42
C LYS A 219 -23.03 -3.74 -18.60
N ALA A 220 -22.36 -3.87 -17.46
CA ALA A 220 -22.23 -2.82 -16.46
C ALA A 220 -20.77 -2.41 -16.17
N SER A 221 -19.85 -2.62 -17.10
CA SER A 221 -18.43 -2.24 -16.94
C SER A 221 -17.88 -1.38 -18.06
N ASP A 222 -18.62 -1.19 -19.16
CA ASP A 222 -18.12 -0.61 -20.42
C ASP A 222 -16.87 -1.36 -20.97
N GLY A 223 -16.73 -2.65 -20.67
CA GLY A 223 -15.55 -3.45 -21.00
C GLY A 223 -14.32 -3.18 -20.12
N LEU A 224 -14.45 -2.32 -19.09
CA LEU A 224 -13.40 -1.92 -18.18
C LEU A 224 -13.57 -2.62 -16.83
N PHE A 225 -12.92 -3.77 -16.67
CA PHE A 225 -12.99 -4.57 -15.44
C PHE A 225 -11.69 -5.35 -15.22
N TYR A 226 -11.49 -5.86 -14.02
CA TYR A 226 -10.36 -6.71 -13.66
C TYR A 226 -10.79 -8.18 -13.72
N THR A 227 -10.00 -9.01 -14.40
CA THR A 227 -10.14 -10.45 -14.34
C THR A 227 -9.74 -10.97 -12.95
N GLN A 228 -10.23 -12.15 -12.58
CA GLN A 228 -9.84 -12.77 -11.31
C GLN A 228 -8.32 -13.01 -11.22
N ALA A 229 -7.67 -13.30 -12.35
CA ALA A 229 -6.22 -13.45 -12.41
C ALA A 229 -5.47 -12.13 -12.09
N GLN A 230 -5.95 -11.02 -12.64
CA GLN A 230 -5.41 -9.68 -12.37
C GLN A 230 -5.60 -9.26 -10.90
N MET A 231 -6.76 -9.56 -10.32
CA MET A 231 -7.00 -9.27 -8.89
C MET A 231 -6.07 -10.10 -7.99
N LYS A 232 -5.88 -11.40 -8.28
CA LYS A 232 -4.89 -12.23 -7.59
C LYS A 232 -3.45 -11.72 -7.76
N GLU A 233 -3.13 -11.14 -8.91
CA GLU A 233 -1.83 -10.49 -9.14
C GLU A 233 -1.66 -9.27 -8.23
N VAL A 234 -2.67 -8.41 -8.10
CA VAL A 234 -2.65 -7.26 -7.17
C VAL A 234 -2.46 -7.72 -5.73
N VAL A 235 -3.17 -8.79 -5.31
CA VAL A 235 -3.02 -9.35 -3.96
C VAL A 235 -1.58 -9.78 -3.69
N ARG A 236 -0.96 -10.51 -4.62
CA ARG A 236 0.45 -10.92 -4.47
C ARG A 236 1.41 -9.73 -4.46
N TYR A 237 1.19 -8.78 -5.38
CA TYR A 237 2.00 -7.57 -5.49
C TYR A 237 1.97 -6.72 -4.21
N ALA A 238 0.79 -6.58 -3.60
CA ALA A 238 0.60 -5.91 -2.33
C ALA A 238 1.25 -6.66 -1.16
N ALA A 239 1.06 -7.98 -1.11
CA ALA A 239 1.65 -8.84 -0.07
C ALA A 239 3.18 -8.79 -0.05
N ASP A 240 3.84 -8.73 -1.21
CA ASP A 240 5.30 -8.55 -1.34
C ASP A 240 5.79 -7.21 -0.78
N ARG A 241 4.88 -6.28 -0.50
CA ARG A 241 5.12 -4.97 0.13
C ARG A 241 4.56 -4.86 1.55
N GLY A 242 4.07 -5.98 2.09
CA GLY A 242 3.48 -6.02 3.42
C GLY A 242 2.14 -5.29 3.49
N ILE A 243 1.37 -5.28 2.40
CA ILE A 243 0.08 -4.61 2.29
C ILE A 243 -1.00 -5.67 2.08
N ARG A 244 -2.05 -5.59 2.90
CA ARG A 244 -3.27 -6.37 2.79
C ARG A 244 -4.18 -5.73 1.74
N VAL A 245 -4.98 -6.54 1.04
CA VAL A 245 -6.00 -6.03 0.11
C VAL A 245 -7.38 -6.40 0.64
N VAL A 246 -8.16 -5.40 1.00
CA VAL A 246 -9.55 -5.53 1.43
C VAL A 246 -10.43 -5.08 0.27
N PRO A 247 -11.13 -5.99 -0.42
CA PRO A 247 -12.02 -5.63 -1.51
C PRO A 247 -13.34 -5.09 -0.96
N GLU A 248 -13.98 -4.22 -1.74
CA GLU A 248 -15.34 -3.76 -1.48
C GLU A 248 -16.24 -4.03 -2.69
N ILE A 249 -17.41 -4.59 -2.39
CA ILE A 249 -18.59 -4.60 -3.28
C ILE A 249 -19.73 -3.95 -2.53
N ASP A 250 -20.28 -2.87 -3.08
CA ASP A 250 -21.29 -2.09 -2.39
C ASP A 250 -22.68 -2.67 -2.58
N MET A 251 -23.42 -2.83 -1.47
CA MET A 251 -24.77 -3.36 -1.37
C MET A 251 -25.44 -2.85 -0.07
N PRO A 252 -26.74 -2.67 -0.02
CA PRO A 252 -27.77 -2.87 -1.07
C PRO A 252 -28.00 -1.65 -1.94
N GLY A 253 -27.47 -0.48 -1.58
CA GLY A 253 -27.43 0.73 -2.39
C GLY A 253 -26.33 0.69 -3.42
N HIS A 254 -26.04 1.82 -4.09
CA HIS A 254 -25.04 1.94 -5.14
C HIS A 254 -25.15 0.81 -6.18
N ALA A 255 -26.39 0.44 -6.52
CA ALA A 255 -26.70 -0.79 -7.22
C ALA A 255 -27.11 -0.60 -8.68
N SER A 256 -26.90 0.61 -9.27
CA SER A 256 -27.30 0.86 -10.67
C SER A 256 -26.60 -0.07 -11.66
N ALA A 257 -25.32 -0.39 -11.44
CA ALA A 257 -24.60 -1.36 -12.25
C ALA A 257 -25.20 -2.77 -12.14
N ILE A 258 -25.64 -3.18 -10.93
CA ILE A 258 -26.35 -4.45 -10.74
C ILE A 258 -27.70 -4.41 -11.45
N ALA A 259 -28.43 -3.29 -11.33
CA ALA A 259 -29.75 -3.10 -11.95
C ALA A 259 -29.71 -3.25 -13.47
N VAL A 260 -28.69 -2.72 -14.14
CA VAL A 260 -28.50 -2.86 -15.60
C VAL A 260 -28.24 -4.32 -15.99
N ALA A 261 -27.48 -5.05 -15.18
CA ALA A 261 -27.12 -6.43 -15.48
C ALA A 261 -28.22 -7.43 -15.13
N TYR A 262 -28.85 -7.23 -13.96
CA TYR A 262 -29.83 -8.14 -13.34
C TYR A 262 -31.00 -7.35 -12.72
N PRO A 263 -31.87 -6.73 -13.55
CA PRO A 263 -32.97 -5.92 -13.07
C PRO A 263 -33.95 -6.67 -12.17
N GLU A 264 -34.00 -8.00 -12.28
CA GLU A 264 -34.83 -8.87 -11.44
C GLU A 264 -34.44 -8.86 -9.95
N LEU A 265 -33.25 -8.40 -9.61
CA LEU A 265 -32.80 -8.27 -8.20
C LEU A 265 -33.26 -6.97 -7.55
N MET A 266 -33.78 -6.03 -8.34
CA MET A 266 -34.09 -4.67 -7.86
C MET A 266 -35.45 -4.57 -7.17
N SER A 267 -35.59 -3.56 -6.31
CA SER A 267 -36.81 -3.23 -5.56
C SER A 267 -37.89 -2.56 -6.42
N ALA A 268 -37.53 -1.99 -7.55
CA ALA A 268 -38.44 -1.37 -8.50
C ALA A 268 -38.26 -1.95 -9.90
N PRO A 269 -39.28 -1.86 -10.79
CA PRO A 269 -39.11 -2.30 -12.17
C PRO A 269 -38.21 -1.35 -12.97
N GLY A 270 -37.45 -1.94 -13.96
CA GLY A 270 -36.70 -1.13 -14.93
C GLY A 270 -37.59 -0.39 -15.96
N PRO A 271 -36.98 0.15 -17.02
CA PRO A 271 -35.62 -0.10 -17.46
C PRO A 271 -34.57 0.66 -16.63
N TYR A 272 -33.35 0.11 -16.63
CA TYR A 272 -32.18 0.74 -15.97
C TYR A 272 -31.08 0.96 -17.02
N ASP A 273 -30.42 2.13 -16.90
CA ASP A 273 -29.27 2.51 -17.71
C ASP A 273 -28.06 2.71 -16.82
N MET A 274 -26.85 2.63 -17.41
CA MET A 274 -25.62 2.90 -16.69
C MET A 274 -25.55 4.33 -16.20
N GLU A 275 -25.30 4.51 -14.93
CA GLU A 275 -25.14 5.82 -14.33
C GLU A 275 -23.83 6.48 -14.77
N ARG A 276 -23.88 7.81 -14.94
CA ARG A 276 -22.74 8.62 -15.38
C ARG A 276 -22.46 9.83 -14.48
N HIS A 277 -23.27 10.01 -13.46
CA HIS A 277 -23.21 11.14 -12.53
C HIS A 277 -22.90 10.67 -11.12
N TRP A 278 -22.39 11.56 -10.30
CA TRP A 278 -22.21 11.35 -8.88
C TRP A 278 -23.54 11.60 -8.15
N GLY A 279 -23.77 10.89 -7.07
CA GLY A 279 -24.91 11.13 -6.19
C GLY A 279 -25.37 9.87 -5.47
N VAL A 280 -26.33 10.08 -4.58
CA VAL A 280 -27.12 9.02 -3.95
C VAL A 280 -28.27 8.66 -4.90
N LEU A 281 -28.24 7.44 -5.43
CA LEU A 281 -29.14 7.02 -6.50
C LEU A 281 -30.18 6.01 -5.99
N LYS A 282 -31.31 5.94 -6.70
CA LYS A 282 -32.47 5.17 -6.25
C LYS A 282 -32.37 3.65 -6.39
N PRO A 283 -31.66 3.07 -7.40
CA PRO A 283 -31.64 1.62 -7.55
C PRO A 283 -31.07 0.95 -6.29
N VAL A 284 -31.88 0.08 -5.69
CA VAL A 284 -31.55 -0.65 -4.47
C VAL A 284 -32.02 -2.10 -4.60
N LEU A 285 -31.23 -3.03 -4.04
CA LEU A 285 -31.57 -4.45 -4.03
C LEU A 285 -32.85 -4.71 -3.26
N ASP A 286 -33.61 -5.74 -3.69
CA ASP A 286 -34.87 -6.15 -3.05
C ASP A 286 -34.58 -7.20 -1.95
N PRO A 287 -34.65 -6.84 -0.67
CA PRO A 287 -34.35 -7.75 0.42
C PRO A 287 -35.47 -8.74 0.73
N SER A 288 -36.62 -8.65 0.05
CA SER A 288 -37.68 -9.64 0.18
C SER A 288 -37.53 -10.86 -0.73
N LYS A 289 -36.50 -10.84 -1.62
CA LYS A 289 -36.24 -11.91 -2.60
C LYS A 289 -35.07 -12.81 -2.16
N GLU A 290 -35.30 -14.11 -2.11
CA GLU A 290 -34.25 -15.10 -1.89
C GLU A 290 -33.13 -15.04 -2.95
N THR A 291 -33.44 -14.62 -4.17
CA THR A 291 -32.46 -14.44 -5.25
C THR A 291 -31.44 -13.35 -4.95
N THR A 292 -31.81 -12.33 -4.14
CA THR A 292 -30.90 -11.29 -3.69
C THR A 292 -29.84 -11.85 -2.74
N TYR A 293 -30.24 -12.71 -1.82
CA TYR A 293 -29.30 -13.37 -0.90
C TYR A 293 -28.40 -14.36 -1.63
N ALA A 294 -28.96 -15.13 -2.57
CA ALA A 294 -28.18 -16.02 -3.42
C ALA A 294 -27.13 -15.25 -4.26
N PHE A 295 -27.47 -14.07 -4.73
CA PHE A 295 -26.55 -13.17 -5.42
C PHE A 295 -25.43 -12.69 -4.47
N ALA A 296 -25.78 -12.16 -3.31
CA ALA A 296 -24.80 -11.68 -2.33
C ALA A 296 -23.84 -12.79 -1.86
N GLU A 297 -24.38 -13.98 -1.56
CA GLU A 297 -23.59 -15.16 -1.20
C GLU A 297 -22.60 -15.54 -2.31
N ALA A 298 -23.05 -15.53 -3.56
CA ALA A 298 -22.20 -15.85 -4.70
C ALA A 298 -21.05 -14.83 -4.86
N MET A 299 -21.33 -13.53 -4.68
CA MET A 299 -20.31 -12.47 -4.76
C MET A 299 -19.28 -12.60 -3.64
N ILE A 300 -19.73 -12.78 -2.41
CA ILE A 300 -18.87 -12.98 -1.24
C ILE A 300 -17.99 -14.23 -1.44
N ALA A 301 -18.56 -15.34 -1.91
CA ALA A 301 -17.81 -16.57 -2.14
C ALA A 301 -16.74 -16.42 -3.23
N GLU A 302 -17.04 -15.71 -4.34
CA GLU A 302 -16.06 -15.45 -5.39
C GLU A 302 -14.93 -14.51 -4.90
N LEU A 303 -15.25 -13.48 -4.13
CA LEU A 303 -14.24 -12.58 -3.56
C LEU A 303 -13.36 -13.31 -2.54
N ALA A 304 -13.93 -14.10 -1.65
CA ALA A 304 -13.17 -14.88 -0.67
C ALA A 304 -12.17 -15.86 -1.32
N ALA A 305 -12.47 -16.36 -2.53
CA ALA A 305 -11.56 -17.20 -3.31
C ALA A 305 -10.39 -16.44 -3.94
N ILE A 306 -10.47 -15.11 -4.01
CA ILE A 306 -9.47 -14.22 -4.62
C ILE A 306 -8.67 -13.49 -3.55
N PHE A 307 -9.35 -12.95 -2.54
CA PHE A 307 -8.79 -12.10 -1.51
C PHE A 307 -8.68 -12.87 -0.18
N PRO A 308 -7.46 -13.20 0.26
CA PRO A 308 -7.23 -14.03 1.45
C PRO A 308 -7.32 -13.23 2.76
N ASP A 309 -7.69 -11.96 2.71
CA ASP A 309 -7.89 -11.13 3.89
C ASP A 309 -9.11 -11.61 4.69
N PRO A 310 -9.07 -11.58 6.04
CA PRO A 310 -10.23 -11.96 6.85
C PRO A 310 -11.37 -10.92 6.81
N TYR A 311 -11.16 -9.78 6.18
CA TYR A 311 -12.15 -8.72 6.03
C TYR A 311 -12.56 -8.53 4.57
N LEU A 312 -13.84 -8.32 4.38
CA LEU A 312 -14.50 -7.90 3.15
C LEU A 312 -15.37 -6.68 3.51
N HIS A 313 -15.31 -5.64 2.72
CA HIS A 313 -16.20 -4.49 2.86
C HIS A 313 -17.42 -4.68 1.95
N ILE A 314 -18.61 -4.48 2.48
CA ILE A 314 -19.87 -4.67 1.72
C ILE A 314 -20.57 -3.34 1.39
N GLY A 315 -19.94 -2.20 1.67
CA GLY A 315 -20.53 -0.88 1.54
C GLY A 315 -21.61 -0.68 2.60
N GLY A 316 -22.81 -0.36 2.14
CA GLY A 316 -23.99 -0.20 2.98
C GLY A 316 -24.31 1.24 3.31
N ASP A 317 -23.58 2.19 2.73
CA ASP A 317 -23.81 3.61 2.87
C ASP A 317 -24.88 4.13 1.90
N GLU A 318 -25.40 5.29 2.20
CA GLU A 318 -26.26 6.13 1.34
C GLU A 318 -27.46 5.42 0.68
N VAL A 319 -28.08 4.47 1.36
CA VAL A 319 -29.20 3.71 0.84
C VAL A 319 -30.45 4.59 0.72
N ASP A 320 -30.88 4.89 -0.54
CA ASP A 320 -32.16 5.52 -0.81
C ASP A 320 -33.30 4.50 -0.64
N ASP A 321 -34.01 4.60 0.47
CA ASP A 321 -35.07 3.67 0.84
C ASP A 321 -36.44 3.94 0.17
N SER A 322 -36.50 4.92 -0.73
CA SER A 322 -37.74 5.32 -1.39
C SER A 322 -38.39 4.17 -2.17
N GLN A 323 -37.61 3.33 -2.83
CA GLN A 323 -38.10 2.15 -3.54
C GLN A 323 -38.62 1.09 -2.57
N TRP A 324 -37.96 0.88 -1.42
CA TRP A 324 -38.43 -0.04 -0.38
C TRP A 324 -39.78 0.42 0.21
N LYS A 325 -39.92 1.72 0.50
CA LYS A 325 -41.14 2.31 1.01
C LYS A 325 -42.29 2.21 0.01
N ALA A 326 -42.02 2.35 -1.27
CA ALA A 326 -43.02 2.29 -2.34
C ALA A 326 -43.41 0.86 -2.75
N ASN A 327 -42.62 -0.17 -2.40
CA ASN A 327 -42.85 -1.55 -2.83
C ASN A 327 -43.79 -2.30 -1.84
N PRO A 328 -45.05 -2.67 -2.22
CA PRO A 328 -45.97 -3.33 -1.32
C PRO A 328 -45.49 -4.69 -0.80
N THR A 329 -44.71 -5.42 -1.62
CA THR A 329 -44.16 -6.73 -1.25
C THR A 329 -43.12 -6.57 -0.14
N ILE A 330 -42.19 -5.60 -0.27
CA ILE A 330 -41.19 -5.29 0.76
C ILE A 330 -41.88 -4.82 2.03
N GLN A 331 -42.90 -3.96 1.92
CA GLN A 331 -43.66 -3.52 3.09
C GLN A 331 -44.44 -4.66 3.78
N ALA A 332 -44.92 -5.67 3.03
CA ALA A 332 -45.50 -6.87 3.61
C ALA A 332 -44.44 -7.74 4.30
N PHE A 333 -43.29 -7.92 3.66
CA PHE A 333 -42.15 -8.63 4.25
C PHE A 333 -41.68 -8.00 5.57
N MET A 334 -41.54 -6.67 5.62
CA MET A 334 -41.17 -5.97 6.85
C MET A 334 -42.17 -6.22 7.99
N ARG A 335 -43.50 -6.17 7.70
CA ARG A 335 -44.50 -6.48 8.70
C ARG A 335 -44.44 -7.93 9.18
N GLU A 336 -44.26 -8.86 8.26
CA GLU A 336 -44.10 -10.31 8.60
C GLU A 336 -42.92 -10.55 9.52
N LYS A 337 -41.78 -9.90 9.24
CA LYS A 337 -40.55 -10.05 10.00
C LYS A 337 -40.47 -9.15 11.24
N GLY A 338 -41.47 -8.28 11.46
CA GLY A 338 -41.49 -7.34 12.59
C GLY A 338 -40.42 -6.26 12.52
N LEU A 339 -39.98 -5.89 11.30
CA LEU A 339 -38.98 -4.84 11.07
C LEU A 339 -39.65 -3.46 11.16
N ALA A 340 -39.10 -2.59 12.01
CA ALA A 340 -39.75 -1.31 12.34
C ALA A 340 -39.57 -0.24 11.24
N ASP A 341 -38.45 -0.25 10.55
CA ASP A 341 -38.05 0.75 9.57
C ASP A 341 -37.04 0.20 8.55
N SER A 342 -36.61 1.06 7.62
CA SER A 342 -35.66 0.71 6.57
C SER A 342 -34.27 0.39 7.13
N HIS A 343 -33.89 0.93 8.29
CA HIS A 343 -32.62 0.56 8.94
C HIS A 343 -32.66 -0.88 9.45
N ALA A 344 -33.78 -1.26 10.09
CA ALA A 344 -33.99 -2.64 10.52
C ALA A 344 -34.07 -3.62 9.34
N LEU A 345 -34.53 -3.15 8.17
CA LEU A 345 -34.59 -3.94 6.95
C LEU A 345 -33.19 -4.15 6.35
N GLN A 346 -32.32 -3.14 6.43
CA GLN A 346 -30.94 -3.20 5.91
C GLN A 346 -30.02 -4.04 6.80
N ALA A 347 -30.24 -4.04 8.11
CA ALA A 347 -29.44 -4.77 9.10
C ALA A 347 -29.70 -6.30 9.08
#